data_1cee8db23e00017899b9b5ab7f3e177e
#
_entry.id   1cee8db23e00017899b9b5ab7f3e177e
#
_cell.length_a   1.000
_cell.length_b   1.000
_cell.length_c   1.000
_cell.angle_alpha   90.00
_cell.angle_beta   90.00
_cell.angle_gamma   90.00
#
_symmetry.space_group_name_H-M   'P 1'
#
loop_
_entity.id
_entity.type
_entity.pdbx_description
1 polymer ?
#
loop_
_entity_poly.entity_id
_entity_poly.type
_entity_poly.pdbx_seq_one_letter_code
_entity_poly.pdbx_strand_id
1 'polypeptide(L)'
;MTANPNIASEGDMNYKNITVAGSGVLGSQIAFQTAYKGFHVNVYDISDQVLGQAKERLTKLKDNYKEDIRATQQTVDEAFSRISFYADLAQAVADADLVIVAIPEVAKIKTDFYTQLGKVAPEKTIFATNSSTLLPSQFAEVTGRPDKFLALHFASGLWKNNTAEVMKHLGTDQKVFQDVIEFAKNIGMVALPLYKEQPGYILNSLLVPFLEAAQLLLMNQVADIEIIDKTWMIATGAPEGPFAILDAIGINSAFNIVDAKANATRNPEFANLANLLKTEYLEKGKLGRATGRGFYTYPNPSFASPNFLRN
;
A
#
# COMPACT_ATOMS: atom_id res chain seq x y z
N MET A 1 -40.69 -6.71 -7.64
CA MET A 1 -40.06 -8.02 -7.58
C MET A 1 -38.83 -7.97 -8.49
N THR A 2 -37.68 -7.64 -7.97
CA THR A 2 -36.41 -7.64 -8.72
C THR A 2 -35.42 -8.44 -7.90
N ALA A 3 -34.94 -9.50 -8.51
CA ALA A 3 -34.07 -10.49 -7.94
C ALA A 3 -32.74 -9.88 -7.50
N ASN A 4 -32.29 -10.32 -6.35
CA ASN A 4 -30.99 -10.08 -5.77
C ASN A 4 -29.94 -10.82 -6.61
N PRO A 5 -28.91 -10.17 -7.21
CA PRO A 5 -27.89 -10.90 -7.93
C PRO A 5 -26.76 -11.33 -6.99
N ASN A 6 -26.62 -12.66 -6.90
CA ASN A 6 -25.40 -13.40 -6.59
C ASN A 6 -24.66 -13.10 -5.29
N ILE A 7 -25.05 -13.82 -4.26
CA ILE A 7 -24.09 -14.39 -3.32
C ILE A 7 -23.25 -15.38 -4.15
N ALA A 8 -22.01 -15.01 -4.48
CA ALA A 8 -21.05 -15.96 -5.04
C ALA A 8 -20.92 -17.10 -4.04
N SER A 9 -21.04 -18.32 -4.55
CA SER A 9 -20.82 -19.56 -3.79
C SER A 9 -19.56 -19.44 -2.96
N GLU A 10 -19.69 -19.69 -1.65
CA GLU A 10 -18.58 -19.96 -0.74
C GLU A 10 -17.77 -21.14 -1.30
N GLY A 11 -16.76 -20.85 -2.11
CA GLY A 11 -15.67 -21.79 -2.30
C GLY A 11 -14.98 -21.91 -0.94
N ASP A 12 -14.87 -23.11 -0.42
CA ASP A 12 -14.20 -23.44 0.84
C ASP A 12 -12.81 -22.81 0.86
N MET A 13 -12.72 -21.58 1.36
CA MET A 13 -11.42 -20.96 1.60
C MET A 13 -10.86 -21.56 2.87
N ASN A 14 -9.76 -22.29 2.72
CA ASN A 14 -9.05 -22.92 3.85
C ASN A 14 -8.29 -21.92 4.75
N TYR A 15 -8.33 -20.60 4.46
CA TYR A 15 -7.62 -19.60 5.26
C TYR A 15 -8.55 -18.99 6.31
N LYS A 16 -8.20 -19.17 7.58
CA LYS A 16 -8.93 -18.62 8.73
C LYS A 16 -8.04 -17.72 9.58
N ASN A 17 -6.78 -18.09 9.71
CA ASN A 17 -5.80 -17.45 10.59
C ASN A 17 -4.77 -16.69 9.76
N ILE A 18 -4.83 -15.38 9.82
CA ILE A 18 -3.95 -14.50 9.07
C ILE A 18 -3.00 -13.81 10.04
N THR A 19 -1.72 -13.82 9.73
CA THR A 19 -0.74 -13.01 10.48
C THR A 19 -0.29 -11.84 9.62
N VAL A 20 -0.30 -10.64 10.21
CA VAL A 20 0.30 -9.44 9.62
C VAL A 20 1.56 -9.11 10.39
N ALA A 21 2.71 -9.26 9.74
CA ALA A 21 4.01 -8.94 10.31
C ALA A 21 4.43 -7.53 9.93
N GLY A 22 4.64 -6.69 10.95
CA GLY A 22 4.82 -5.25 10.81
C GLY A 22 3.51 -4.49 11.01
N SER A 23 3.45 -3.72 12.08
CA SER A 23 2.24 -3.01 12.53
C SER A 23 2.30 -1.50 12.25
N GLY A 24 3.11 -1.08 11.29
CA GLY A 24 3.17 0.30 10.80
C GLY A 24 1.84 0.78 10.22
N VAL A 25 1.85 1.91 9.54
CA VAL A 25 0.62 2.51 8.97
C VAL A 25 -0.12 1.53 8.08
N LEU A 26 0.57 0.96 7.08
CA LEU A 26 -0.07 0.06 6.12
C LEU A 26 -0.38 -1.32 6.73
N GLY A 27 0.52 -1.88 7.55
CA GLY A 27 0.27 -3.15 8.23
C GLY A 27 -0.95 -3.10 9.15
N SER A 28 -1.14 -1.99 9.88
CA SER A 28 -2.35 -1.76 10.68
C SER A 28 -3.63 -1.72 9.82
N GLN A 29 -3.56 -1.09 8.64
CA GLN A 29 -4.70 -1.05 7.71
C GLN A 29 -5.02 -2.45 7.14
N ILE A 30 -4.00 -3.22 6.75
CA ILE A 30 -4.17 -4.60 6.27
C ILE A 30 -4.81 -5.46 7.37
N ALA A 31 -4.30 -5.39 8.59
CA ALA A 31 -4.83 -6.13 9.72
C ALA A 31 -6.31 -5.78 10.01
N PHE A 32 -6.63 -4.47 10.02
CA PHE A 32 -7.99 -4.03 10.29
C PHE A 32 -8.96 -4.43 9.18
N GLN A 33 -8.58 -4.25 7.89
CA GLN A 33 -9.42 -4.65 6.77
C GLN A 33 -9.71 -6.15 6.77
N THR A 34 -8.68 -6.96 7.02
CA THR A 34 -8.79 -8.41 7.09
C THR A 34 -9.74 -8.83 8.21
N ALA A 35 -9.57 -8.25 9.40
CA ALA A 35 -10.45 -8.52 10.56
C ALA A 35 -11.88 -7.99 10.34
N TYR A 36 -12.05 -6.85 9.67
CA TYR A 36 -13.35 -6.28 9.31
C TYR A 36 -14.15 -7.21 8.38
N LYS A 37 -13.45 -8.01 7.58
CA LYS A 37 -14.06 -9.04 6.71
C LYS A 37 -14.23 -10.40 7.37
N GLY A 38 -14.01 -10.49 8.69
CA GLY A 38 -14.37 -11.66 9.50
C GLY A 38 -13.24 -12.63 9.81
N PHE A 39 -12.02 -12.37 9.34
CA PHE A 39 -10.86 -13.22 9.64
C PHE A 39 -10.30 -12.97 11.04
N HIS A 40 -9.70 -14.00 11.65
CA HIS A 40 -8.83 -13.84 12.80
C HIS A 40 -7.46 -13.34 12.36
N VAL A 41 -6.96 -12.29 13.00
CA VAL A 41 -5.72 -11.64 12.63
C VAL A 41 -4.76 -11.55 13.80
N ASN A 42 -3.61 -12.16 13.66
CA ASN A 42 -2.48 -11.95 14.54
C ASN A 42 -1.60 -10.81 13.99
N VAL A 43 -1.36 -9.81 14.79
CA VAL A 43 -0.43 -8.71 14.45
C VAL A 43 0.87 -8.95 15.20
N TYR A 44 1.96 -9.09 14.44
CA TYR A 44 3.31 -9.21 14.96
C TYR A 44 4.10 -7.92 14.77
N ASP A 45 4.83 -7.51 15.79
CA ASP A 45 5.90 -6.52 15.67
C ASP A 45 6.99 -6.80 16.72
N ILE A 46 8.13 -6.12 16.61
CA ILE A 46 9.37 -6.41 17.35
C ILE A 46 9.29 -6.16 18.86
N SER A 47 8.28 -5.45 19.37
CA SER A 47 8.15 -5.14 20.79
C SER A 47 6.73 -4.74 21.18
N ASP A 48 6.40 -4.92 22.47
CA ASP A 48 5.13 -4.48 23.05
C ASP A 48 4.93 -2.95 22.95
N GLN A 49 5.98 -2.17 22.97
CA GLN A 49 5.91 -0.72 22.78
C GLN A 49 5.38 -0.38 21.38
N VAL A 50 5.89 -1.02 20.34
CA VAL A 50 5.44 -0.81 18.95
C VAL A 50 4.01 -1.31 18.77
N LEU A 51 3.66 -2.43 19.40
CA LEU A 51 2.30 -2.97 19.41
C LEU A 51 1.32 -2.05 20.15
N GLY A 52 1.76 -1.34 21.19
CA GLY A 52 0.96 -0.29 21.85
C GLY A 52 0.57 0.82 20.85
N GLN A 53 1.54 1.32 20.08
CA GLN A 53 1.27 2.31 19.02
C GLN A 53 0.38 1.75 17.90
N ALA A 54 0.49 0.45 17.59
CA ALA A 54 -0.39 -0.21 16.63
C ALA A 54 -1.84 -0.22 17.10
N LYS A 55 -2.10 -0.51 18.38
CA LYS A 55 -3.45 -0.47 18.97
C LYS A 55 -4.08 0.92 18.85
N GLU A 56 -3.29 1.99 19.07
CA GLU A 56 -3.76 3.36 18.88
C GLU A 56 -4.13 3.65 17.41
N ARG A 57 -3.28 3.20 16.46
CA ARG A 57 -3.57 3.34 15.02
C ARG A 57 -4.84 2.59 14.62
N LEU A 58 -4.99 1.34 15.07
CA LEU A 58 -6.18 0.53 14.82
C LEU A 58 -7.45 1.13 15.43
N THR A 59 -7.34 1.78 16.59
CA THR A 59 -8.47 2.49 17.20
C THR A 59 -8.89 3.68 16.33
N LYS A 60 -7.96 4.45 15.80
CA LYS A 60 -8.26 5.55 14.86
C LYS A 60 -8.87 5.07 13.55
N LEU A 61 -8.49 3.87 13.06
CA LEU A 61 -9.11 3.30 11.87
C LEU A 61 -10.61 3.03 12.03
N LYS A 62 -11.10 2.76 13.23
CA LYS A 62 -12.54 2.64 13.47
C LYS A 62 -13.30 3.90 13.05
N ASP A 63 -12.74 5.08 13.35
CA ASP A 63 -13.37 6.34 12.98
C ASP A 63 -13.33 6.56 11.47
N ASN A 64 -12.19 6.28 10.83
CA ASN A 64 -12.07 6.36 9.38
C ASN A 64 -13.11 5.46 8.65
N TYR A 65 -13.32 4.23 9.14
CA TYR A 65 -14.33 3.32 8.56
C TYR A 65 -15.74 3.83 8.75
N LYS A 66 -16.06 4.44 9.90
CA LYS A 66 -17.37 5.05 10.15
C LYS A 66 -17.61 6.26 9.23
N GLU A 67 -16.62 7.13 9.10
CA GLU A 67 -16.70 8.35 8.28
C GLU A 67 -16.75 8.04 6.78
N ASP A 68 -15.85 7.20 6.31
CA ASP A 68 -15.61 7.00 4.88
C ASP A 68 -16.57 5.98 4.23
N ILE A 69 -16.88 4.89 4.93
CA ILE A 69 -17.70 3.80 4.39
C ILE A 69 -18.97 3.51 5.21
N ARG A 70 -19.30 4.39 6.17
CA ARG A 70 -20.50 4.31 7.01
C ARG A 70 -20.59 3.01 7.82
N ALA A 71 -19.45 2.47 8.24
CA ALA A 71 -19.42 1.32 9.11
C ALA A 71 -20.12 1.63 10.46
N THR A 72 -20.82 0.67 11.04
CA THR A 72 -21.44 0.84 12.37
C THR A 72 -20.40 0.70 13.48
N GLN A 73 -20.68 1.25 14.66
CA GLN A 73 -19.82 1.07 15.83
C GLN A 73 -19.64 -0.43 16.15
N GLN A 74 -20.72 -1.20 16.08
CA GLN A 74 -20.69 -2.64 16.31
C GLN A 74 -19.72 -3.35 15.35
N THR A 75 -19.79 -3.08 14.03
CA THR A 75 -18.94 -3.78 13.05
C THR A 75 -17.46 -3.47 13.22
N VAL A 76 -17.10 -2.22 13.58
CA VAL A 76 -15.70 -1.87 13.81
C VAL A 76 -15.17 -2.43 15.16
N ASP A 77 -16.02 -2.55 16.16
CA ASP A 77 -15.65 -3.18 17.45
C ASP A 77 -15.48 -4.69 17.30
N GLU A 78 -16.35 -5.36 16.57
CA GLU A 78 -16.21 -6.77 16.21
C GLU A 78 -14.93 -7.02 15.40
N ALA A 79 -14.60 -6.15 14.43
CA ALA A 79 -13.36 -6.25 13.68
C ALA A 79 -12.13 -6.16 14.62
N PHE A 80 -12.13 -5.18 15.50
CA PHE A 80 -11.03 -5.00 16.44
C PHE A 80 -10.90 -6.19 17.41
N SER A 81 -11.99 -6.79 17.83
CA SER A 81 -11.99 -7.96 18.73
C SER A 81 -11.40 -9.24 18.11
N ARG A 82 -11.31 -9.32 16.76
CA ARG A 82 -10.66 -10.41 16.03
C ARG A 82 -9.16 -10.24 15.89
N ILE A 83 -8.57 -9.17 16.44
CA ILE A 83 -7.14 -8.87 16.32
C ILE A 83 -6.42 -9.20 17.61
N SER A 84 -5.42 -10.06 17.53
CA SER A 84 -4.49 -10.41 18.61
C SER A 84 -3.11 -9.83 18.33
N PHE A 85 -2.31 -9.56 19.38
CA PHE A 85 -1.02 -8.87 19.27
C PHE A 85 0.08 -9.70 19.90
N TYR A 86 1.20 -9.85 19.19
CA TYR A 86 2.32 -10.70 19.63
C TYR A 86 3.65 -10.02 19.35
N ALA A 87 4.52 -9.96 20.34
CA ALA A 87 5.92 -9.59 20.18
C ALA A 87 6.85 -10.81 19.93
N ASP A 88 6.32 -12.02 20.07
CA ASP A 88 6.99 -13.27 19.73
C ASP A 88 6.50 -13.79 18.38
N LEU A 89 7.44 -13.98 17.44
CA LEU A 89 7.12 -14.37 16.07
C LEU A 89 6.54 -15.79 16.01
N ALA A 90 7.08 -16.73 16.79
CA ALA A 90 6.62 -18.11 16.77
C ALA A 90 5.17 -18.23 17.27
N GLN A 91 4.81 -17.46 18.30
CA GLN A 91 3.43 -17.40 18.79
C GLN A 91 2.51 -16.73 17.76
N ALA A 92 2.96 -15.66 17.11
CA ALA A 92 2.15 -14.94 16.12
C ALA A 92 1.76 -15.80 14.93
N VAL A 93 2.60 -16.75 14.54
CA VAL A 93 2.41 -17.57 13.33
C VAL A 93 2.07 -19.04 13.61
N ALA A 94 1.86 -19.42 14.88
CA ALA A 94 1.74 -20.81 15.30
C ALA A 94 0.68 -21.63 14.52
N ASP A 95 -0.39 -20.99 14.08
CA ASP A 95 -1.49 -21.60 13.32
C ASP A 95 -1.78 -20.87 11.99
N ALA A 96 -0.91 -19.94 11.58
CA ALA A 96 -1.12 -19.08 10.42
C ALA A 96 -1.29 -19.88 9.12
N ASP A 97 -2.31 -19.51 8.36
CA ASP A 97 -2.53 -20.00 7.00
C ASP A 97 -1.81 -19.09 5.98
N LEU A 98 -1.81 -17.77 6.26
CA LEU A 98 -1.15 -16.76 5.45
C LEU A 98 -0.44 -15.75 6.36
N VAL A 99 0.81 -15.41 6.04
CA VAL A 99 1.55 -14.30 6.66
C VAL A 99 1.76 -13.20 5.65
N ILE A 100 1.20 -12.02 5.93
CA ILE A 100 1.40 -10.81 5.11
C ILE A 100 2.49 -9.96 5.76
N VAL A 101 3.58 -9.72 5.03
CA VAL A 101 4.78 -9.08 5.57
C VAL A 101 4.85 -7.62 5.15
N ALA A 102 4.62 -6.72 6.10
CA ALA A 102 4.61 -5.27 5.95
C ALA A 102 5.69 -4.57 6.81
N ILE A 103 6.86 -5.19 6.93
CA ILE A 103 8.04 -4.67 7.63
C ILE A 103 8.82 -3.66 6.77
N PRO A 104 9.78 -2.90 7.34
CA PRO A 104 10.53 -1.89 6.61
C PRO A 104 11.12 -2.36 5.28
N GLU A 105 11.13 -1.46 4.30
CA GLU A 105 11.57 -1.72 2.92
C GLU A 105 13.11 -1.73 2.80
N VAL A 106 13.75 -2.62 3.55
CA VAL A 106 15.19 -2.81 3.60
C VAL A 106 15.51 -4.28 3.35
N ALA A 107 16.25 -4.58 2.28
CA ALA A 107 16.52 -5.94 1.83
C ALA A 107 17.11 -6.83 2.94
N LYS A 108 18.08 -6.32 3.72
CA LYS A 108 18.69 -7.07 4.82
C LYS A 108 17.67 -7.43 5.91
N ILE A 109 16.83 -6.48 6.32
CA ILE A 109 15.80 -6.71 7.34
C ILE A 109 14.81 -7.78 6.85
N LYS A 110 14.40 -7.70 5.59
CA LYS A 110 13.49 -8.70 4.99
C LYS A 110 14.13 -10.07 4.89
N THR A 111 15.38 -10.17 4.46
CA THR A 111 16.11 -11.44 4.40
C THR A 111 16.22 -12.09 5.77
N ASP A 112 16.62 -11.34 6.79
CA ASP A 112 16.75 -11.85 8.16
C ASP A 112 15.38 -12.30 8.69
N PHE A 113 14.34 -11.52 8.44
CA PHE A 113 12.97 -11.83 8.85
C PHE A 113 12.42 -13.09 8.16
N TYR A 114 12.53 -13.20 6.83
CA TYR A 114 12.05 -14.39 6.11
C TYR A 114 12.79 -15.66 6.50
N THR A 115 14.09 -15.55 6.79
CA THR A 115 14.88 -16.68 7.29
C THR A 115 14.36 -17.16 8.66
N GLN A 116 13.97 -16.26 9.54
CA GLN A 116 13.39 -16.61 10.84
C GLN A 116 11.97 -17.14 10.68
N LEU A 117 11.14 -16.47 9.88
CA LEU A 117 9.77 -16.86 9.61
C LEU A 117 9.70 -18.28 9.02
N GLY A 118 10.58 -18.60 8.08
CA GLY A 118 10.65 -19.93 7.47
C GLY A 118 10.92 -21.07 8.46
N LYS A 119 11.61 -20.77 9.57
CA LYS A 119 11.93 -21.75 10.62
C LYS A 119 10.78 -22.00 11.59
N VAL A 120 9.95 -20.99 11.88
CA VAL A 120 8.95 -21.05 12.95
C VAL A 120 7.50 -21.22 12.44
N ALA A 121 7.22 -20.81 11.21
CA ALA A 121 5.89 -20.93 10.65
C ALA A 121 5.57 -22.38 10.21
N PRO A 122 4.32 -22.86 10.40
CA PRO A 122 3.89 -24.17 9.91
C PRO A 122 4.17 -24.37 8.41
N GLU A 123 4.39 -25.61 7.98
CA GLU A 123 4.66 -25.93 6.56
C GLU A 123 3.54 -25.47 5.61
N LYS A 124 2.29 -25.48 6.08
CA LYS A 124 1.14 -25.06 5.28
C LYS A 124 1.15 -23.57 4.94
N THR A 125 1.84 -22.75 5.75
CA THR A 125 1.72 -21.29 5.72
C THR A 125 2.28 -20.69 4.43
N ILE A 126 1.48 -19.87 3.77
CA ILE A 126 1.88 -19.05 2.64
C ILE A 126 2.48 -17.74 3.16
N PHE A 127 3.54 -17.25 2.52
CA PHE A 127 4.11 -15.93 2.81
C PHE A 127 3.85 -14.98 1.67
N ALA A 128 3.35 -13.79 1.99
CA ALA A 128 3.08 -12.73 1.04
C ALA A 128 3.82 -11.46 1.43
N THR A 129 4.70 -10.97 0.56
CA THR A 129 5.35 -9.67 0.77
C THR A 129 4.45 -8.51 0.33
N ASN A 130 4.34 -7.47 1.16
CA ASN A 130 3.68 -6.22 0.78
C ASN A 130 4.69 -5.17 0.27
N SER A 131 5.91 -5.58 -0.08
CA SER A 131 6.95 -4.71 -0.60
C SER A 131 6.52 -3.98 -1.86
N SER A 132 6.80 -2.68 -1.96
CA SER A 132 6.46 -1.87 -3.14
C SER A 132 7.54 -1.91 -4.23
N THR A 133 8.79 -2.17 -3.86
CA THR A 133 9.95 -2.04 -4.77
C THR A 133 10.79 -3.28 -4.86
N LEU A 134 10.87 -4.09 -3.79
CA LEU A 134 11.67 -5.30 -3.74
C LEU A 134 10.86 -6.50 -4.25
N LEU A 135 11.42 -7.25 -5.19
CA LEU A 135 10.74 -8.35 -5.85
C LEU A 135 10.71 -9.63 -5.00
N PRO A 136 9.65 -10.45 -5.07
CA PRO A 136 9.58 -11.74 -4.39
C PRO A 136 10.77 -12.65 -4.68
N SER A 137 11.24 -12.73 -5.93
CA SER A 137 12.38 -13.56 -6.31
C SER A 137 13.66 -13.30 -5.52
N GLN A 138 13.83 -12.07 -5.00
CA GLN A 138 15.00 -11.72 -4.18
C GLN A 138 15.02 -12.44 -2.82
N PHE A 139 13.87 -12.91 -2.34
CA PHE A 139 13.73 -13.50 -1.01
C PHE A 139 13.19 -14.93 -1.04
N ALA A 140 12.73 -15.43 -2.19
CA ALA A 140 12.04 -16.71 -2.30
C ALA A 140 12.82 -17.84 -1.62
N GLU A 141 14.10 -17.99 -1.93
CA GLU A 141 14.94 -19.06 -1.40
C GLU A 141 15.13 -18.99 0.12
N VAL A 142 15.30 -17.80 0.67
CA VAL A 142 15.56 -17.64 2.13
C VAL A 142 14.30 -17.88 2.97
N THR A 143 13.10 -17.92 2.33
CA THR A 143 11.85 -18.34 3.00
C THR A 143 11.83 -19.82 3.33
N GLY A 144 12.65 -20.66 2.65
CA GLY A 144 12.63 -22.11 2.74
C GLY A 144 11.40 -22.75 2.07
N ARG A 145 10.53 -21.96 1.40
CA ARG A 145 9.31 -22.39 0.71
C ARG A 145 9.00 -21.49 -0.47
N PRO A 146 9.87 -21.44 -1.49
CA PRO A 146 9.70 -20.54 -2.64
C PRO A 146 8.38 -20.76 -3.39
N ASP A 147 7.87 -21.98 -3.42
CA ASP A 147 6.58 -22.33 -4.01
C ASP A 147 5.38 -21.69 -3.28
N LYS A 148 5.51 -21.38 -1.99
CA LYS A 148 4.49 -20.73 -1.14
C LYS A 148 4.80 -19.26 -0.85
N PHE A 149 5.56 -18.61 -1.72
CA PHE A 149 5.94 -17.21 -1.57
C PHE A 149 5.55 -16.37 -2.79
N LEU A 150 4.99 -15.18 -2.56
CA LEU A 150 4.58 -14.25 -3.61
C LEU A 150 4.44 -12.83 -3.02
N ALA A 151 4.04 -11.87 -3.85
CA ALA A 151 3.69 -10.54 -3.39
C ALA A 151 2.17 -10.35 -3.33
N LEU A 152 1.72 -9.65 -2.27
CA LEU A 152 0.36 -9.14 -2.10
C LEU A 152 0.48 -7.68 -1.67
N HIS A 153 0.42 -6.78 -2.65
CA HIS A 153 0.67 -5.36 -2.48
C HIS A 153 -0.62 -4.58 -2.43
N PHE A 154 -0.72 -3.72 -1.42
CA PHE A 154 -1.90 -2.88 -1.18
C PHE A 154 -1.57 -1.40 -1.32
N ALA A 155 -2.52 -0.63 -1.83
CA ALA A 155 -2.49 0.81 -1.74
C ALA A 155 -2.94 1.28 -0.33
N SER A 156 -2.42 2.42 0.13
CA SER A 156 -2.88 3.01 1.40
C SER A 156 -4.33 3.46 1.30
N GLY A 157 -5.06 3.37 2.42
CA GLY A 157 -6.50 3.64 2.46
C GLY A 157 -7.33 2.48 1.91
N LEU A 158 -6.97 1.23 2.28
CA LEU A 158 -7.54 -0.01 1.75
C LEU A 158 -9.07 -0.03 1.69
N TRP A 159 -9.74 0.58 2.66
CA TRP A 159 -11.20 0.63 2.72
C TRP A 159 -11.85 1.50 1.64
N LYS A 160 -11.07 2.37 0.99
CA LYS A 160 -11.49 3.22 -0.15
C LYS A 160 -10.76 2.86 -1.44
N ASN A 161 -9.45 2.69 -1.36
CA ASN A 161 -8.58 2.32 -2.47
C ASN A 161 -8.38 0.80 -2.47
N ASN A 162 -9.47 0.07 -2.68
CA ASN A 162 -9.57 -1.36 -2.46
C ASN A 162 -8.87 -2.21 -3.55
N THR A 163 -7.68 -1.83 -3.96
CA THR A 163 -6.86 -2.61 -4.89
C THR A 163 -5.85 -3.50 -4.16
N ALA A 164 -5.66 -4.71 -4.67
CA ALA A 164 -4.62 -5.64 -4.23
C ALA A 164 -3.91 -6.23 -5.45
N GLU A 165 -2.66 -5.84 -5.65
CA GLU A 165 -1.82 -6.39 -6.72
C GLU A 165 -1.19 -7.69 -6.23
N VAL A 166 -1.53 -8.81 -6.86
CA VAL A 166 -1.00 -10.13 -6.53
C VAL A 166 0.02 -10.51 -7.58
N MET A 167 1.29 -10.60 -7.21
CA MET A 167 2.39 -10.83 -8.14
C MET A 167 3.17 -12.08 -7.77
N LYS A 168 3.21 -13.04 -8.67
CA LYS A 168 4.00 -14.26 -8.51
C LYS A 168 5.40 -14.08 -9.07
N HIS A 169 6.37 -14.81 -8.52
CA HIS A 169 7.66 -15.07 -9.15
C HIS A 169 7.63 -16.42 -9.88
N LEU A 170 8.73 -16.76 -10.56
CA LEU A 170 8.80 -17.97 -11.40
C LEU A 170 8.57 -19.28 -10.61
N GLY A 171 8.99 -19.32 -9.33
CA GLY A 171 8.86 -20.49 -8.46
C GLY A 171 7.55 -20.58 -7.69
N THR A 172 6.68 -19.58 -7.74
CA THR A 172 5.39 -19.61 -7.01
C THR A 172 4.46 -20.68 -7.59
N ASP A 173 3.92 -21.55 -6.75
CA ASP A 173 2.90 -22.52 -7.12
C ASP A 173 1.64 -21.83 -7.64
N GLN A 174 1.05 -22.38 -8.71
CA GLN A 174 -0.11 -21.78 -9.36
C GLN A 174 -1.36 -21.80 -8.46
N LYS A 175 -1.53 -22.85 -7.63
CA LYS A 175 -2.64 -22.92 -6.69
C LYS A 175 -2.47 -21.87 -5.60
N VAL A 176 -1.27 -21.71 -5.05
CA VAL A 176 -0.97 -20.65 -4.06
C VAL A 176 -1.28 -19.27 -4.62
N PHE A 177 -0.91 -19.01 -5.88
CA PHE A 177 -1.24 -17.74 -6.54
C PHE A 177 -2.75 -17.51 -6.64
N GLN A 178 -3.53 -18.53 -7.03
CA GLN A 178 -4.99 -18.42 -7.08
C GLN A 178 -5.62 -18.26 -5.70
N ASP A 179 -5.15 -19.00 -4.71
CA ASP A 179 -5.65 -18.93 -3.34
C ASP A 179 -5.47 -17.53 -2.73
N VAL A 180 -4.33 -16.86 -3.01
CA VAL A 180 -4.09 -15.49 -2.53
C VAL A 180 -4.94 -14.46 -3.31
N ILE A 181 -5.21 -14.67 -4.60
CA ILE A 181 -6.17 -13.86 -5.36
C ILE A 181 -7.57 -13.95 -4.73
N GLU A 182 -8.03 -15.17 -4.40
CA GLU A 182 -9.33 -15.35 -3.75
C GLU A 182 -9.36 -14.76 -2.34
N PHE A 183 -8.27 -14.90 -1.56
CA PHE A 183 -8.13 -14.21 -0.28
C PHE A 183 -8.29 -12.70 -0.43
N ALA A 184 -7.60 -12.08 -1.40
CA ALA A 184 -7.71 -10.65 -1.63
C ALA A 184 -9.15 -10.20 -1.94
N LYS A 185 -9.90 -10.98 -2.75
CA LYS A 185 -11.33 -10.72 -3.02
C LYS A 185 -12.17 -10.83 -1.75
N ASN A 186 -11.91 -11.83 -0.92
CA ASN A 186 -12.69 -12.09 0.30
C ASN A 186 -12.47 -11.02 1.38
N ILE A 187 -11.32 -10.35 1.39
CA ILE A 187 -11.11 -9.16 2.23
C ILE A 187 -11.66 -7.88 1.56
N GLY A 188 -12.40 -7.99 0.46
CA GLY A 188 -13.09 -6.88 -0.22
C GLY A 188 -12.22 -6.08 -1.18
N MET A 189 -11.11 -6.65 -1.63
CA MET A 189 -10.23 -6.00 -2.60
C MET A 189 -10.60 -6.38 -4.04
N VAL A 190 -10.34 -5.47 -4.96
CA VAL A 190 -10.21 -5.78 -6.39
C VAL A 190 -8.83 -6.41 -6.58
N ALA A 191 -8.79 -7.73 -6.74
CA ALA A 191 -7.54 -8.43 -6.94
C ALA A 191 -7.03 -8.22 -8.38
N LEU A 192 -5.78 -7.78 -8.50
CA LEU A 192 -5.11 -7.45 -9.75
C LEU A 192 -3.92 -8.40 -9.95
N PRO A 193 -4.08 -9.51 -10.67
CA PRO A 193 -3.02 -10.50 -10.83
C PRO A 193 -1.93 -10.03 -11.81
N LEU A 194 -0.67 -10.12 -11.37
CA LEU A 194 0.51 -9.93 -12.20
C LEU A 194 1.16 -11.30 -12.47
N TYR A 195 1.24 -11.66 -13.72
CA TYR A 195 1.73 -12.98 -14.16
C TYR A 195 3.26 -13.06 -14.27
N LYS A 196 3.93 -11.92 -14.14
CA LYS A 196 5.37 -11.77 -14.17
C LYS A 196 5.79 -10.69 -13.18
N GLU A 197 6.97 -10.84 -12.60
CA GLU A 197 7.53 -9.82 -11.72
C GLU A 197 7.77 -8.52 -12.46
N GLN A 198 7.31 -7.43 -11.84
CA GLN A 198 7.46 -6.07 -12.30
C GLN A 198 7.79 -5.16 -11.11
N PRO A 199 8.98 -4.54 -11.06
CA PRO A 199 9.28 -3.53 -10.05
C PRO A 199 8.26 -2.39 -10.13
N GLY A 200 7.67 -2.02 -8.97
CA GLY A 200 6.63 -0.99 -8.91
C GLY A 200 5.24 -1.48 -9.33
N TYR A 201 5.07 -2.77 -9.65
CA TYR A 201 3.79 -3.36 -10.04
C TYR A 201 3.16 -2.62 -11.26
N ILE A 202 1.85 -2.68 -11.42
CA ILE A 202 1.14 -1.94 -12.47
C ILE A 202 1.02 -0.47 -12.08
N LEU A 203 0.54 -0.21 -10.84
CA LEU A 203 0.23 1.15 -10.41
C LEU A 203 1.45 2.08 -10.50
N ASN A 204 2.55 1.74 -9.83
CA ASN A 204 3.72 2.61 -9.82
C ASN A 204 4.47 2.64 -11.17
N SER A 205 4.35 1.58 -11.99
CA SER A 205 4.89 1.57 -13.36
C SER A 205 4.21 2.59 -14.27
N LEU A 206 2.95 2.93 -13.98
CA LEU A 206 2.20 3.98 -14.69
C LEU A 206 2.32 5.34 -13.99
N LEU A 207 2.16 5.35 -12.68
CA LEU A 207 2.06 6.58 -11.89
C LEU A 207 3.37 7.34 -11.81
N VAL A 208 4.49 6.65 -11.55
CA VAL A 208 5.79 7.33 -11.38
C VAL A 208 6.23 8.07 -12.65
N PRO A 209 6.21 7.46 -13.85
CA PRO A 209 6.52 8.20 -15.08
C PRO A 209 5.53 9.33 -15.39
N PHE A 210 4.25 9.15 -15.09
CA PHE A 210 3.24 10.20 -15.25
C PHE A 210 3.53 11.43 -14.38
N LEU A 211 3.78 11.21 -13.09
CA LEU A 211 4.10 12.29 -12.16
C LEU A 211 5.44 12.95 -12.49
N GLU A 212 6.41 12.18 -12.96
CA GLU A 212 7.70 12.69 -13.42
C GLU A 212 7.54 13.61 -14.62
N ALA A 213 6.76 13.19 -15.62
CA ALA A 213 6.50 14.02 -16.80
C ALA A 213 5.86 15.38 -16.42
N ALA A 214 4.92 15.39 -15.48
CA ALA A 214 4.32 16.62 -14.99
C ALA A 214 5.33 17.54 -14.29
N GLN A 215 6.19 16.96 -13.44
CA GLN A 215 7.23 17.72 -12.74
C GLN A 215 8.26 18.32 -13.71
N LEU A 216 8.60 17.60 -14.78
CA LEU A 216 9.49 18.11 -15.82
C LEU A 216 8.86 19.27 -16.60
N LEU A 217 7.55 19.22 -16.89
CA LEU A 217 6.84 20.35 -17.51
C LEU A 217 6.91 21.61 -16.64
N LEU A 218 6.73 21.45 -15.31
CA LEU A 218 6.86 22.56 -14.37
C LEU A 218 8.29 23.09 -14.29
N MET A 219 9.28 22.24 -14.15
CA MET A 219 10.70 22.59 -14.06
C MET A 219 11.17 23.33 -15.31
N ASN A 220 10.73 22.88 -16.49
CA ASN A 220 11.06 23.49 -17.78
C ASN A 220 10.20 24.72 -18.10
N GLN A 221 9.38 25.19 -17.14
CA GLN A 221 8.54 26.39 -17.27
C GLN A 221 7.58 26.33 -18.48
N VAL A 222 7.14 25.13 -18.87
CA VAL A 222 6.16 24.95 -19.96
C VAL A 222 4.79 25.47 -19.54
N ALA A 223 4.40 25.22 -18.29
CA ALA A 223 3.18 25.72 -17.69
C ALA A 223 3.30 25.71 -16.15
N ASP A 224 2.42 26.44 -15.48
CA ASP A 224 2.31 26.38 -14.03
C ASP A 224 1.53 25.14 -13.55
N ILE A 225 1.54 24.93 -12.24
CA ILE A 225 0.92 23.78 -11.54
C ILE A 225 -0.56 23.65 -11.91
N GLU A 226 -1.29 24.77 -11.84
CA GLU A 226 -2.75 24.76 -12.07
C GLU A 226 -3.10 24.46 -13.52
N ILE A 227 -2.34 24.96 -14.47
CA ILE A 227 -2.55 24.70 -15.90
C ILE A 227 -2.29 23.23 -16.22
N ILE A 228 -1.23 22.64 -15.67
CA ILE A 228 -0.89 21.23 -15.90
C ILE A 228 -1.98 20.32 -15.30
N ASP A 229 -2.37 20.55 -14.05
CA ASP A 229 -3.42 19.78 -13.38
C ASP A 229 -4.77 19.93 -14.08
N LYS A 230 -5.14 21.15 -14.43
CA LYS A 230 -6.39 21.46 -15.16
C LYS A 230 -6.44 20.76 -16.52
N THR A 231 -5.34 20.79 -17.26
CA THR A 231 -5.24 20.10 -18.56
C THR A 231 -5.52 18.62 -18.43
N TRP A 232 -4.88 17.97 -17.45
CA TRP A 232 -5.11 16.54 -17.18
C TRP A 232 -6.55 16.25 -16.76
N MET A 233 -7.06 17.01 -15.80
CA MET A 233 -8.40 16.81 -15.25
C MET A 233 -9.49 16.97 -16.30
N ILE A 234 -9.39 17.99 -17.17
CA ILE A 234 -10.37 18.22 -18.26
C ILE A 234 -10.29 17.10 -19.30
N ALA A 235 -9.08 16.78 -19.75
CA ALA A 235 -8.89 15.84 -20.85
C ALA A 235 -9.25 14.39 -20.48
N THR A 236 -9.12 14.00 -19.20
CA THR A 236 -9.32 12.62 -18.76
C THR A 236 -10.56 12.41 -17.90
N GLY A 237 -11.13 13.49 -17.36
CA GLY A 237 -12.18 13.42 -16.34
C GLY A 237 -11.66 12.99 -14.95
N ALA A 238 -10.36 12.96 -14.76
CA ALA A 238 -9.76 12.63 -13.45
C ALA A 238 -10.15 13.66 -12.38
N PRO A 239 -10.43 13.24 -11.14
CA PRO A 239 -10.82 14.15 -10.07
C PRO A 239 -9.65 15.02 -9.55
N GLU A 240 -8.42 14.61 -9.83
CA GLU A 240 -7.19 15.27 -9.39
C GLU A 240 -6.15 15.26 -10.51
N GLY A 241 -5.36 16.31 -10.57
CA GLY A 241 -4.20 16.39 -11.44
C GLY A 241 -2.92 15.85 -10.81
N PRO A 242 -1.81 15.75 -11.56
CA PRO A 242 -0.57 15.18 -11.10
C PRO A 242 0.02 15.86 -9.85
N PHE A 243 -0.10 17.16 -9.70
CA PHE A 243 0.43 17.88 -8.52
C PHE A 243 -0.44 17.70 -7.28
N ALA A 244 -1.76 17.58 -7.45
CA ALA A 244 -2.65 17.19 -6.35
C ALA A 244 -2.35 15.77 -5.86
N ILE A 245 -2.03 14.84 -6.76
CA ILE A 245 -1.60 13.48 -6.43
C ILE A 245 -0.23 13.49 -5.72
N LEU A 246 0.74 14.28 -6.18
CA LEU A 246 2.04 14.44 -5.53
C LEU A 246 1.90 14.95 -4.10
N ASP A 247 1.01 15.91 -3.85
CA ASP A 247 0.71 16.39 -2.50
C ASP A 247 0.09 15.32 -1.59
N ALA A 248 -0.70 14.42 -2.16
CA ALA A 248 -1.29 13.29 -1.41
C ALA A 248 -0.23 12.23 -1.07
N ILE A 249 0.69 11.93 -1.97
CA ILE A 249 1.81 11.00 -1.78
C ILE A 249 2.83 11.57 -0.79
N GLY A 250 3.01 12.88 -0.83
CA GLY A 250 4.01 13.62 -0.08
C GLY A 250 5.29 13.90 -0.86
N ILE A 251 5.74 15.16 -0.81
CA ILE A 251 6.87 15.67 -1.62
C ILE A 251 8.20 15.02 -1.22
N ASN A 252 8.34 14.58 0.03
CA ASN A 252 9.50 13.76 0.45
C ASN A 252 9.62 12.48 -0.39
N SER A 253 8.51 11.79 -0.62
CA SER A 253 8.50 10.57 -1.43
C SER A 253 8.83 10.85 -2.89
N ALA A 254 8.26 11.92 -3.45
CA ALA A 254 8.56 12.37 -4.80
C ALA A 254 10.05 12.71 -4.96
N PHE A 255 10.61 13.49 -4.03
CA PHE A 255 12.02 13.84 -4.00
C PHE A 255 12.92 12.59 -3.96
N ASN A 256 12.64 11.65 -3.05
CA ASN A 256 13.46 10.44 -2.92
C ASN A 256 13.49 9.60 -4.21
N ILE A 257 12.37 9.51 -4.94
CA ILE A 257 12.28 8.80 -6.22
C ILE A 257 13.13 9.51 -7.28
N VAL A 258 12.98 10.83 -7.40
CA VAL A 258 13.70 11.64 -8.39
C VAL A 258 15.19 11.68 -8.09
N ASP A 259 15.59 11.84 -6.83
CA ASP A 259 16.99 11.85 -6.39
C ASP A 259 17.67 10.50 -6.64
N ALA A 260 17.01 9.41 -6.31
CA ALA A 260 17.50 8.05 -6.62
C ALA A 260 17.70 7.86 -8.13
N LYS A 261 16.77 8.36 -8.95
CA LYS A 261 16.88 8.30 -10.41
C LYS A 261 18.01 9.17 -10.94
N ALA A 262 18.18 10.37 -10.41
CA ALA A 262 19.29 11.27 -10.75
C ALA A 262 20.64 10.61 -10.48
N ASN A 263 20.78 9.99 -9.31
CA ASN A 263 22.00 9.28 -8.90
C ASN A 263 22.28 8.04 -9.77
N ALA A 264 21.24 7.27 -10.12
CA ALA A 264 21.37 6.07 -10.94
C ALA A 264 21.68 6.38 -12.41
N THR A 265 21.03 7.40 -12.98
CA THR A 265 21.16 7.71 -14.42
C THR A 265 22.24 8.75 -14.72
N ARG A 266 22.67 9.53 -13.72
CA ARG A 266 23.53 10.72 -13.88
C ARG A 266 22.99 11.73 -14.87
N ASN A 267 21.67 11.74 -15.09
CA ASN A 267 21.02 12.70 -15.97
C ASN A 267 20.86 14.05 -15.23
N PRO A 268 21.43 15.16 -15.77
CA PRO A 268 21.34 16.46 -15.12
C PRO A 268 19.90 16.99 -14.99
N GLU A 269 18.99 16.57 -15.83
CA GLU A 269 17.59 16.97 -15.78
C GLU A 269 16.94 16.48 -14.46
N PHE A 270 17.17 15.22 -14.07
CA PHE A 270 16.67 14.72 -12.78
C PHE A 270 17.38 15.32 -11.58
N ALA A 271 18.69 15.65 -11.70
CA ALA A 271 19.40 16.36 -10.65
C ALA A 271 18.83 17.78 -10.44
N ASN A 272 18.49 18.50 -11.52
CA ASN A 272 17.83 19.78 -11.44
C ASN A 272 16.43 19.69 -10.84
N LEU A 273 15.65 18.66 -11.21
CA LEU A 273 14.33 18.42 -10.65
C LEU A 273 14.40 18.09 -9.15
N ALA A 274 15.34 17.23 -8.74
CA ALA A 274 15.57 16.94 -7.33
C ALA A 274 15.94 18.21 -6.55
N ASN A 275 16.82 19.05 -7.11
CA ASN A 275 17.18 20.33 -6.49
C ASN A 275 15.96 21.26 -6.36
N LEU A 276 15.12 21.37 -7.39
CA LEU A 276 13.88 22.15 -7.33
C LEU A 276 12.97 21.68 -6.18
N LEU A 277 12.71 20.37 -6.09
CA LEU A 277 11.87 19.82 -5.03
C LEU A 277 12.47 20.09 -3.66
N LYS A 278 13.79 19.98 -3.52
CA LYS A 278 14.51 20.22 -2.28
C LYS A 278 14.36 21.68 -1.83
N THR A 279 14.78 22.62 -2.69
CA THR A 279 14.90 24.04 -2.31
C THR A 279 13.56 24.76 -2.23
N GLU A 280 12.61 24.44 -3.13
CA GLU A 280 11.33 25.13 -3.20
C GLU A 280 10.24 24.51 -2.30
N TYR A 281 10.42 23.25 -1.90
CA TYR A 281 9.41 22.54 -1.14
C TYR A 281 9.93 21.97 0.18
N LEU A 282 10.91 21.06 0.16
CA LEU A 282 11.34 20.37 1.39
C LEU A 282 11.93 21.33 2.42
N GLU A 283 12.89 22.17 2.03
CA GLU A 283 13.54 23.12 2.92
C GLU A 283 12.57 24.20 3.44
N LYS A 284 11.45 24.41 2.75
CA LYS A 284 10.38 25.34 3.13
C LYS A 284 9.25 24.65 3.92
N GLY A 285 9.41 23.37 4.28
CA GLY A 285 8.40 22.61 5.02
C GLY A 285 7.09 22.34 4.26
N LYS A 286 7.09 22.50 2.92
CA LYS A 286 5.93 22.24 2.07
C LYS A 286 5.93 20.76 1.66
N LEU A 287 5.43 19.88 2.53
CA LEU A 287 5.55 18.43 2.33
C LEU A 287 4.29 17.78 1.75
N GLY A 288 3.27 18.56 1.39
CA GLY A 288 2.00 18.08 0.85
C GLY A 288 0.84 18.18 1.83
N ARG A 289 -0.21 17.39 1.62
CA ARG A 289 -1.47 17.42 2.42
C ARG A 289 -1.23 17.23 3.92
N ALA A 290 -0.30 16.37 4.29
CA ALA A 290 -0.02 16.05 5.70
C ALA A 290 0.47 17.26 6.51
N THR A 291 1.11 18.23 5.85
CA THR A 291 1.60 19.48 6.48
C THR A 291 0.74 20.70 6.15
N GLY A 292 -0.40 20.50 5.48
CA GLY A 292 -1.29 21.57 5.06
C GLY A 292 -0.77 22.42 3.89
N ARG A 293 0.41 22.11 3.37
CA ARG A 293 1.01 22.87 2.26
C ARG A 293 1.98 21.99 1.45
N GLY A 294 1.81 22.03 0.15
CA GLY A 294 2.69 21.40 -0.84
C GLY A 294 2.72 22.24 -2.12
N PHE A 295 2.37 21.64 -3.24
CA PHE A 295 2.09 22.36 -4.50
C PHE A 295 0.82 23.22 -4.34
N TYR A 296 -0.13 22.75 -3.53
CA TYR A 296 -1.33 23.44 -3.12
C TYR A 296 -1.34 23.77 -1.62
N THR A 297 -2.34 24.55 -1.20
CA THR A 297 -2.60 24.84 0.22
C THR A 297 -3.88 24.14 0.66
N TYR A 298 -3.86 23.50 1.80
CA TYR A 298 -4.95 22.72 2.38
C TYR A 298 -5.47 23.38 3.67
N PRO A 299 -6.76 23.17 4.04
CA PRO A 299 -7.68 22.14 3.53
C PRO A 299 -8.47 22.52 2.25
N ASN A 300 -8.36 23.73 1.72
CA ASN A 300 -9.14 24.21 0.58
C ASN A 300 -8.23 24.47 -0.64
N PRO A 301 -7.72 23.42 -1.32
CA PRO A 301 -6.86 23.61 -2.48
C PRO A 301 -7.65 24.19 -3.65
N SER A 302 -6.99 25.00 -4.49
CA SER A 302 -7.67 25.66 -5.63
C SER A 302 -8.31 24.68 -6.60
N PHE A 303 -7.70 23.49 -6.81
CA PHE A 303 -8.25 22.47 -7.70
C PHE A 303 -9.60 21.90 -7.24
N ALA A 304 -9.94 22.00 -5.95
CA ALA A 304 -11.24 21.58 -5.42
C ALA A 304 -12.35 22.63 -5.59
N SER A 305 -12.00 23.82 -6.07
CA SER A 305 -12.99 24.87 -6.35
C SER A 305 -13.91 24.47 -7.51
N PRO A 306 -15.25 24.69 -7.39
CA PRO A 306 -16.20 24.40 -8.48
C PRO A 306 -15.89 25.13 -9.80
N ASN A 307 -15.15 26.23 -9.73
CA ASN A 307 -14.78 27.02 -10.90
C ASN A 307 -13.40 26.69 -11.47
N PHE A 308 -12.63 25.83 -10.82
CA PHE A 308 -11.27 25.51 -11.23
C PHE A 308 -11.16 25.07 -12.69
N LEU A 309 -12.06 24.22 -13.15
CA LEU A 309 -12.06 23.69 -14.51
C LEU A 309 -12.77 24.62 -15.54
N ARG A 310 -13.29 25.76 -15.12
CA ARG A 310 -14.07 26.67 -15.97
C ARG A 310 -13.36 27.94 -16.35
N ASN A 311 -12.28 28.29 -15.67
CA ASN A 311 -11.55 29.56 -15.82
C ASN A 311 -10.14 29.34 -16.34
#